data_f98905a56646448125595f4d5ee7df9a
#
_entry.id   f98905a56646448125595f4d5ee7df9a
#
_cell.length_a   1.000
_cell.length_b   1.000
_cell.length_c   1.000
_cell.angle_alpha   90.00
_cell.angle_beta   90.00
_cell.angle_gamma   90.00
#
_symmetry.space_group_name_H-M   'P 1'
#
loop_
_entity.id
_entity.type
_entity.pdbx_description
1 polymer ?
#
loop_
_entity_poly.entity_id
_entity_poly.type
_entity_poly.pdbx_seq_one_letter_code
_entity_poly.pdbx_strand_id
1 'polypeptide(L)'
;MFAVVSLRQLAEIQQKVYKDEAFANECLALAQEVDDAIQKHAIVNHPVCGKVYAFEVDGFGNSLCMDDANIPSLLAAPYLGYCKQDDPLYQNTRKLIWSDNNPYFFSGKDGEGVGGPHVGLNYAWPMSIIMKAMTSNNPEEIKECLKMLRDTDAGTGFMHESFNVNNAADFTRSWFAWVNTLFGELVVKVYHESVSYTHLTL
;
A
#
# COMPACT_ATOMS: atom_id res chain seq x y z
N MET A 1 11.66 -4.60 -2.18
CA MET A 1 10.52 -5.40 -1.66
C MET A 1 9.71 -6.06 -2.79
N PHE A 2 9.14 -5.30 -3.72
CA PHE A 2 8.34 -5.89 -4.79
C PHE A 2 9.13 -6.89 -5.66
N ALA A 3 10.38 -6.57 -6.03
CA ALA A 3 11.24 -7.50 -6.76
C ALA A 3 11.49 -8.83 -6.01
N VAL A 4 11.64 -8.79 -4.68
CA VAL A 4 11.80 -9.99 -3.84
C VAL A 4 10.59 -10.90 -3.96
N VAL A 5 9.39 -10.33 -3.85
CA VAL A 5 8.13 -11.10 -3.98
C VAL A 5 7.99 -11.67 -5.39
N SER A 6 8.20 -10.84 -6.42
CA SER A 6 8.09 -11.26 -7.82
C SER A 6 9.06 -12.39 -8.18
N LEU A 7 10.30 -12.34 -7.68
CA LEU A 7 11.30 -13.39 -7.88
C LEU A 7 10.88 -14.71 -7.18
N ARG A 8 10.32 -14.63 -5.97
CA ARG A 8 9.79 -15.79 -5.26
C ARG A 8 8.61 -16.43 -6.01
N GLN A 9 7.70 -15.61 -6.53
CA GLN A 9 6.56 -16.05 -7.35
C GLN A 9 7.03 -16.66 -8.68
N LEU A 10 8.03 -16.05 -9.33
CA LEU A 10 8.61 -16.57 -10.57
C LEU A 10 9.28 -17.94 -10.31
N ALA A 11 10.01 -18.10 -9.22
CA ALA A 11 10.60 -19.38 -8.83
C ALA A 11 9.53 -20.46 -8.65
N GLU A 12 8.42 -20.14 -7.98
CA GLU A 12 7.30 -21.06 -7.80
C GLU A 12 6.70 -21.49 -9.15
N ILE A 13 6.53 -20.56 -10.09
CA ILE A 13 6.05 -20.87 -11.46
C ILE A 13 7.05 -21.79 -12.17
N GLN A 14 8.35 -21.50 -12.10
CA GLN A 14 9.38 -22.31 -12.72
C GLN A 14 9.37 -23.74 -12.16
N GLN A 15 9.27 -23.90 -10.85
CA GLN A 15 9.20 -25.21 -10.20
C GLN A 15 7.92 -25.98 -10.55
N LYS A 16 6.76 -25.32 -10.40
CA LYS A 16 5.46 -26.00 -10.51
C LYS A 16 5.01 -26.24 -11.95
N VAL A 17 5.27 -25.28 -12.86
CA VAL A 17 4.78 -25.33 -14.24
C VAL A 17 5.84 -25.83 -15.20
N TYR A 18 6.99 -25.17 -15.22
CA TYR A 18 8.04 -25.46 -16.22
C TYR A 18 9.01 -26.56 -15.79
N LYS A 19 9.03 -26.93 -14.50
CA LYS A 19 9.97 -27.92 -13.94
C LYS A 19 11.44 -27.55 -14.10
N ASP A 20 11.73 -26.25 -14.16
CA ASP A 20 13.07 -25.70 -14.27
C ASP A 20 13.60 -25.33 -12.87
N GLU A 21 14.17 -26.33 -12.19
CA GLU A 21 14.74 -26.16 -10.85
C GLU A 21 15.99 -25.25 -10.87
N ALA A 22 16.75 -25.25 -11.96
CA ALA A 22 17.96 -24.43 -12.04
C ALA A 22 17.62 -22.95 -12.05
N PHE A 23 16.72 -22.52 -12.92
CA PHE A 23 16.28 -21.13 -12.98
C PHE A 23 15.48 -20.70 -11.74
N ALA A 24 14.68 -21.60 -11.17
CA ALA A 24 13.98 -21.33 -9.91
C ALA A 24 14.97 -21.01 -8.77
N ASN A 25 16.06 -21.78 -8.66
CA ASN A 25 17.09 -21.54 -7.66
C ASN A 25 17.85 -20.22 -7.90
N GLU A 26 18.11 -19.82 -9.14
CA GLU A 26 18.67 -18.49 -9.46
C GLU A 26 17.75 -17.36 -9.00
N CYS A 27 16.43 -17.48 -9.25
CA CYS A 27 15.43 -16.52 -8.78
C CYS A 27 15.40 -16.41 -7.25
N LEU A 28 15.44 -17.54 -6.54
CA LEU A 28 15.45 -17.56 -5.08
C LEU A 28 16.72 -16.98 -4.50
N ALA A 29 17.89 -17.26 -5.11
CA ALA A 29 19.16 -16.71 -4.68
C ALA A 29 19.18 -15.18 -4.82
N LEU A 30 18.73 -14.65 -5.95
CA LEU A 30 18.63 -13.20 -6.17
C LEU A 30 17.59 -12.56 -5.23
N ALA A 31 16.45 -13.22 -5.01
CA ALA A 31 15.45 -12.74 -4.05
C ALA A 31 16.03 -12.61 -2.66
N GLN A 32 16.83 -13.59 -2.21
CA GLN A 32 17.46 -13.58 -0.89
C GLN A 32 18.52 -12.48 -0.81
N GLU A 33 19.38 -12.32 -1.81
CA GLU A 33 20.38 -11.26 -1.86
C GLU A 33 19.76 -9.87 -1.71
N VAL A 34 18.67 -9.60 -2.47
CA VAL A 34 17.95 -8.32 -2.41
C VAL A 34 17.26 -8.14 -1.06
N ASP A 35 16.68 -9.19 -0.50
CA ASP A 35 16.01 -9.13 0.81
C ASP A 35 17.02 -8.84 1.94
N ASP A 36 18.16 -9.51 1.94
CA ASP A 36 19.25 -9.27 2.89
C ASP A 36 19.76 -7.81 2.81
N ALA A 37 19.88 -7.28 1.61
CA ALA A 37 20.25 -5.88 1.39
C ALA A 37 19.18 -4.91 1.95
N ILE A 38 17.89 -5.19 1.75
CA ILE A 38 16.79 -4.41 2.32
C ILE A 38 16.85 -4.44 3.85
N GLN A 39 16.99 -5.62 4.45
CA GLN A 39 17.07 -5.77 5.91
C GLN A 39 18.27 -5.03 6.49
N LYS A 40 19.39 -5.01 5.79
CA LYS A 40 20.64 -4.38 6.25
C LYS A 40 20.65 -2.86 6.04
N HIS A 41 20.08 -2.35 4.95
CA HIS A 41 20.29 -0.98 4.52
C HIS A 41 19.02 -0.12 4.50
N ALA A 42 17.83 -0.72 4.33
CA ALA A 42 16.59 0.02 4.17
C ALA A 42 15.75 0.10 5.47
N ILE A 43 16.26 -0.38 6.60
CA ILE A 43 15.63 -0.19 7.89
C ILE A 43 16.37 0.94 8.62
N VAL A 44 15.65 2.03 8.89
CA VAL A 44 16.18 3.25 9.49
C VAL A 44 15.45 3.63 10.77
N ASN A 45 16.08 4.42 11.64
CA ASN A 45 15.46 4.92 12.86
C ASN A 45 14.85 6.31 12.57
N HIS A 46 13.51 6.35 12.49
CA HIS A 46 12.79 7.62 12.40
C HIS A 46 12.57 8.21 13.80
N PRO A 47 12.78 9.54 14.02
CA PRO A 47 12.74 10.13 15.35
C PRO A 47 11.39 10.01 16.06
N VAL A 48 10.30 9.94 15.32
CA VAL A 48 8.93 9.86 15.86
C VAL A 48 8.36 8.43 15.81
N CYS A 49 8.64 7.69 14.73
CA CYS A 49 8.00 6.39 14.48
C CYS A 49 8.86 5.19 14.87
N GLY A 50 10.11 5.42 15.31
CA GLY A 50 11.04 4.33 15.62
C GLY A 50 11.63 3.69 14.36
N LYS A 51 11.88 2.38 14.38
CA LYS A 51 12.38 1.67 13.20
C LYS A 51 11.29 1.59 12.13
N VAL A 52 11.63 2.01 10.91
CA VAL A 52 10.75 2.02 9.73
C VAL A 52 11.51 1.55 8.50
N TYR A 53 10.80 1.11 7.48
CA TYR A 53 11.36 0.97 6.14
C TYR A 53 11.55 2.35 5.50
N ALA A 54 12.73 2.59 4.93
CA ALA A 54 12.97 3.72 4.06
C ALA A 54 12.33 3.48 2.68
N PHE A 55 11.82 4.54 2.06
CA PHE A 55 11.30 4.50 0.70
C PHE A 55 12.44 4.25 -0.30
N GLU A 56 13.54 4.98 -0.15
CA GLU A 56 14.75 4.85 -0.94
C GLU A 56 16.01 4.93 -0.07
N VAL A 57 17.07 4.27 -0.53
CA VAL A 57 18.43 4.36 0.02
C VAL A 57 19.44 4.47 -1.12
N ASP A 58 20.50 5.24 -0.91
CA ASP A 58 21.52 5.49 -1.94
C ASP A 58 22.76 4.56 -1.84
N GLY A 59 22.80 3.68 -0.84
CA GLY A 59 23.95 2.82 -0.58
C GLY A 59 25.15 3.52 0.10
N PHE A 60 25.09 4.84 0.31
CA PHE A 60 26.13 5.64 0.96
C PHE A 60 25.73 6.09 2.37
N GLY A 61 24.59 5.61 2.86
CA GLY A 61 24.09 5.91 4.22
C GLY A 61 22.97 6.94 4.26
N ASN A 62 22.55 7.50 3.13
CA ASN A 62 21.37 8.36 3.08
C ASN A 62 20.11 7.54 2.83
N SER A 63 18.99 8.02 3.37
CA SER A 63 17.69 7.40 3.23
C SER A 63 16.59 8.43 3.07
N LEU A 64 15.56 8.10 2.31
CA LEU A 64 14.36 8.90 2.15
C LEU A 64 13.21 8.25 2.90
N CYS A 65 12.64 8.97 3.88
CA CYS A 65 11.49 8.51 4.66
C CYS A 65 10.23 9.19 4.14
N MET A 66 9.54 8.53 3.24
CA MET A 66 8.25 8.93 2.68
C MET A 66 7.52 7.72 2.13
N ASP A 67 6.35 7.88 1.57
CA ASP A 67 5.70 6.96 0.64
C ASP A 67 4.89 7.73 -0.39
N ASP A 68 4.63 7.12 -1.51
CA ASP A 68 3.83 7.59 -2.63
C ASP A 68 2.57 6.71 -2.72
N ALA A 69 1.48 7.26 -3.25
CA ALA A 69 0.23 6.52 -3.39
C ALA A 69 0.25 5.41 -4.44
N ASN A 70 1.22 5.41 -5.34
CA ASN A 70 1.32 4.37 -6.37
C ASN A 70 1.64 3.00 -5.78
N ILE A 71 1.09 1.94 -6.37
CA ILE A 71 1.39 0.57 -6.01
C ILE A 71 2.37 0.02 -7.08
N PRO A 72 3.52 -0.53 -6.68
CA PRO A 72 3.94 -0.90 -5.33
C PRO A 72 4.37 0.31 -4.46
N SER A 73 3.99 0.26 -3.16
CA SER A 73 4.34 1.25 -2.15
C SER A 73 4.74 0.55 -0.85
N LEU A 74 5.27 1.29 0.11
CA LEU A 74 5.54 0.74 1.45
C LEU A 74 4.24 0.38 2.17
N LEU A 75 3.18 1.19 1.99
CA LEU A 75 1.85 0.90 2.53
C LEU A 75 1.28 -0.41 1.98
N ALA A 76 1.55 -0.73 0.72
CA ALA A 76 1.06 -1.94 0.06
C ALA A 76 1.90 -3.19 0.36
N ALA A 77 2.98 -3.11 1.15
CA ALA A 77 3.89 -4.23 1.36
C ALA A 77 3.22 -5.54 1.81
N PRO A 78 2.24 -5.55 2.75
CA PRO A 78 1.52 -6.77 3.11
C PRO A 78 0.58 -7.26 1.99
N TYR A 79 -0.10 -6.36 1.30
CA TYR A 79 -0.96 -6.70 0.16
C TYR A 79 -0.17 -7.40 -0.95
N LEU A 80 1.04 -6.94 -1.20
CA LEU A 80 1.97 -7.54 -2.17
C LEU A 80 2.62 -8.83 -1.67
N GLY A 81 2.48 -9.17 -0.38
CA GLY A 81 3.02 -10.41 0.21
C GLY A 81 4.48 -10.31 0.68
N TYR A 82 5.01 -9.09 0.87
CA TYR A 82 6.38 -8.91 1.35
C TYR A 82 6.52 -9.16 2.86
N CYS A 83 5.58 -8.68 3.64
CA CYS A 83 5.55 -8.84 5.09
C CYS A 83 4.14 -9.10 5.61
N LYS A 84 4.00 -9.41 6.90
CA LYS A 84 2.69 -9.53 7.54
C LYS A 84 2.14 -8.17 7.93
N GLN A 85 0.81 -8.06 8.01
CA GLN A 85 0.13 -6.83 8.46
C GLN A 85 0.48 -6.47 9.91
N ASP A 86 0.66 -7.47 10.77
CA ASP A 86 1.00 -7.31 12.20
C ASP A 86 2.50 -7.19 12.50
N ASP A 87 3.35 -7.17 11.46
CA ASP A 87 4.79 -6.94 11.61
C ASP A 87 5.05 -5.57 12.26
N PRO A 88 5.76 -5.51 13.41
CA PRO A 88 6.00 -4.25 14.12
C PRO A 88 6.73 -3.20 13.29
N LEU A 89 7.67 -3.61 12.43
CA LEU A 89 8.40 -2.71 11.55
C LEU A 89 7.47 -2.12 10.47
N TYR A 90 6.60 -2.95 9.90
CA TYR A 90 5.57 -2.48 8.98
C TYR A 90 4.58 -1.53 9.67
N GLN A 91 4.13 -1.85 10.89
CA GLN A 91 3.20 -0.99 11.63
C GLN A 91 3.80 0.39 11.94
N ASN A 92 5.08 0.46 12.27
CA ASN A 92 5.80 1.72 12.42
C ASN A 92 5.89 2.49 11.09
N THR A 93 6.19 1.77 9.99
CA THR A 93 6.24 2.34 8.64
C THR A 93 4.88 2.88 8.22
N ARG A 94 3.80 2.11 8.44
CA ARG A 94 2.42 2.51 8.20
C ARG A 94 2.02 3.76 8.98
N LYS A 95 2.45 3.86 10.24
CA LYS A 95 2.24 5.06 11.07
C LYS A 95 2.98 6.28 10.52
N LEU A 96 4.20 6.12 10.01
CA LEU A 96 4.93 7.19 9.34
C LEU A 96 4.20 7.66 8.10
N ILE A 97 3.80 6.71 7.24
CA ILE A 97 3.16 7.00 5.95
C ILE A 97 1.85 7.77 6.13
N TRP A 98 1.04 7.40 7.14
CA TRP A 98 -0.25 8.01 7.43
C TRP A 98 -0.15 9.07 8.52
N SER A 99 0.78 10.00 8.35
CA SER A 99 1.03 11.13 9.26
C SER A 99 1.75 12.28 8.55
N ASP A 100 1.78 13.47 9.17
CA ASP A 100 2.51 14.65 8.69
C ASP A 100 4.04 14.45 8.54
N ASN A 101 4.56 13.28 8.97
CA ASN A 101 5.96 12.93 8.73
C ASN A 101 6.20 12.41 7.30
N ASN A 102 5.14 12.06 6.57
CA ASN A 102 5.20 11.79 5.14
C ASN A 102 4.83 13.06 4.36
N PRO A 103 5.73 13.63 3.55
CA PRO A 103 5.46 14.88 2.83
C PRO A 103 4.31 14.80 1.82
N TYR A 104 3.87 13.60 1.47
CA TYR A 104 2.74 13.36 0.58
C TYR A 104 1.48 12.89 1.29
N PHE A 105 1.46 12.87 2.61
CA PHE A 105 0.21 12.72 3.36
C PHE A 105 -0.51 14.06 3.41
N PHE A 106 -1.77 14.09 3.01
CA PHE A 106 -2.62 15.27 3.04
C PHE A 106 -3.89 14.96 3.81
N SER A 107 -4.33 15.90 4.64
CA SER A 107 -5.59 15.82 5.39
C SER A 107 -6.33 17.15 5.27
N GLY A 108 -7.63 17.10 5.04
CA GLY A 108 -8.51 18.25 4.87
C GLY A 108 -9.93 17.97 5.29
N LYS A 109 -10.84 18.90 5.00
CA LYS A 109 -12.25 18.80 5.44
C LYS A 109 -13.04 17.69 4.75
N ASP A 110 -12.66 17.31 3.52
CA ASP A 110 -13.40 16.34 2.72
C ASP A 110 -12.76 14.94 2.76
N GLY A 111 -11.49 14.83 3.20
CA GLY A 111 -10.82 13.54 3.32
C GLY A 111 -9.33 13.68 3.64
N GLU A 112 -8.67 12.53 3.69
CA GLU A 112 -7.23 12.41 3.91
C GLU A 112 -6.66 11.26 3.10
N GLY A 113 -5.36 11.27 2.85
CA GLY A 113 -4.68 10.18 2.16
C GLY A 113 -3.29 10.55 1.68
N VAL A 114 -2.61 9.56 1.12
CA VAL A 114 -1.31 9.77 0.49
C VAL A 114 -1.52 10.17 -0.96
N GLY A 115 -0.79 11.19 -1.40
CA GLY A 115 -0.71 11.63 -2.79
C GLY A 115 0.62 11.24 -3.42
N GLY A 116 1.18 12.14 -4.22
CA GLY A 116 2.46 11.93 -4.88
C GLY A 116 2.96 13.22 -5.54
N PRO A 117 4.21 13.24 -6.01
CA PRO A 117 4.85 14.44 -6.53
C PRO A 117 4.25 14.96 -7.85
N HIS A 118 3.47 14.16 -8.57
CA HIS A 118 3.04 14.50 -9.94
C HIS A 118 1.60 15.01 -10.06
N VAL A 119 0.82 15.04 -8.97
CA VAL A 119 -0.55 15.59 -8.98
C VAL A 119 -0.69 16.89 -8.20
N GLY A 120 0.35 17.31 -7.50
CA GLY A 120 0.36 18.56 -6.70
C GLY A 120 0.00 18.37 -5.24
N LEU A 121 0.10 19.47 -4.49
CA LEU A 121 -0.16 19.48 -3.05
C LEU A 121 -1.66 19.41 -2.76
N ASN A 122 -2.02 18.78 -1.65
CA ASN A 122 -3.38 18.58 -1.17
C ASN A 122 -4.23 17.62 -2.03
N TYR A 123 -3.62 16.89 -2.95
CA TYR A 123 -4.30 15.83 -3.70
C TYR A 123 -3.97 14.46 -3.13
N ALA A 124 -4.95 13.83 -2.49
CA ALA A 124 -4.87 12.44 -2.05
C ALA A 124 -5.36 11.49 -3.15
N TRP A 125 -4.78 10.30 -3.22
CA TRP A 125 -5.22 9.27 -4.15
C TRP A 125 -6.14 8.28 -3.43
N PRO A 126 -7.34 7.99 -3.97
CA PRO A 126 -8.20 6.93 -3.45
C PRO A 126 -7.47 5.58 -3.32
N MET A 127 -6.48 5.32 -4.18
CA MET A 127 -5.62 4.14 -4.12
C MET A 127 -4.94 3.96 -2.76
N SER A 128 -4.44 5.03 -2.14
CA SER A 128 -3.82 4.98 -0.81
C SER A 128 -4.83 4.63 0.29
N ILE A 129 -6.07 5.13 0.18
CA ILE A 129 -7.16 4.83 1.11
C ILE A 129 -7.58 3.37 0.98
N ILE A 130 -7.65 2.86 -0.26
CA ILE A 130 -7.90 1.45 -0.54
C ILE A 130 -6.81 0.58 0.10
N MET A 131 -5.53 0.92 -0.10
CA MET A 131 -4.43 0.16 0.50
C MET A 131 -4.42 0.22 2.02
N LYS A 132 -4.79 1.37 2.63
CA LYS A 132 -4.99 1.46 4.08
C LYS A 132 -6.03 0.45 4.57
N ALA A 133 -7.16 0.34 3.88
CA ALA A 133 -8.20 -0.64 4.19
C ALA A 133 -7.76 -2.09 3.93
N MET A 134 -7.11 -2.36 2.79
CA MET A 134 -6.65 -3.71 2.40
C MET A 134 -5.60 -4.28 3.36
N THR A 135 -4.83 -3.41 4.01
CA THR A 135 -3.76 -3.76 4.95
C THR A 135 -4.14 -3.48 6.40
N SER A 136 -5.43 -3.42 6.71
CA SER A 136 -5.96 -3.26 8.06
C SER A 136 -6.70 -4.52 8.52
N ASN A 137 -6.54 -4.86 9.80
CA ASN A 137 -7.35 -5.85 10.52
C ASN A 137 -8.38 -5.20 11.46
N ASN A 138 -8.49 -3.86 11.43
CA ASN A 138 -9.44 -3.11 12.25
C ASN A 138 -10.72 -2.81 11.44
N PRO A 139 -11.88 -3.41 11.80
CA PRO A 139 -13.11 -3.21 11.05
C PRO A 139 -13.60 -1.76 11.00
N GLU A 140 -13.36 -0.97 12.05
CA GLU A 140 -13.76 0.44 12.06
C GLU A 140 -12.89 1.27 11.12
N GLU A 141 -11.58 1.01 11.08
CA GLU A 141 -10.70 1.67 10.11
C GLU A 141 -11.09 1.34 8.67
N ILE A 142 -11.40 0.08 8.38
CA ILE A 142 -11.87 -0.36 7.05
C ILE A 142 -13.17 0.37 6.68
N LYS A 143 -14.11 0.47 7.61
CA LYS A 143 -15.38 1.16 7.42
C LYS A 143 -15.20 2.67 7.19
N GLU A 144 -14.30 3.31 7.92
CA GLU A 144 -13.95 4.72 7.72
C GLU A 144 -13.34 4.95 6.33
N CYS A 145 -12.43 4.08 5.89
CA CYS A 145 -11.87 4.12 4.54
C CYS A 145 -12.95 3.98 3.46
N LEU A 146 -13.85 2.99 3.59
CA LEU A 146 -14.96 2.80 2.65
C LEU A 146 -15.91 4.00 2.61
N LYS A 147 -16.20 4.59 3.76
CA LYS A 147 -17.01 5.81 3.85
C LYS A 147 -16.32 6.97 3.13
N MET A 148 -15.03 7.17 3.38
CA MET A 148 -14.25 8.23 2.73
C MET A 148 -14.24 8.05 1.20
N LEU A 149 -13.98 6.84 0.70
CA LEU A 149 -14.01 6.53 -0.72
C LEU A 149 -15.36 6.85 -1.37
N ARG A 150 -16.48 6.50 -0.69
CA ARG A 150 -17.83 6.84 -1.14
C ARG A 150 -18.07 8.35 -1.16
N ASP A 151 -17.66 9.05 -0.09
CA ASP A 151 -17.98 10.47 0.11
C ASP A 151 -17.09 11.39 -0.75
N THR A 152 -16.01 10.87 -1.36
CA THR A 152 -15.07 11.63 -2.23
C THR A 152 -15.18 11.28 -3.71
N ASP A 153 -16.21 10.57 -4.14
CA ASP A 153 -16.47 10.24 -5.55
C ASP A 153 -17.05 11.40 -6.37
N ALA A 154 -17.30 12.55 -5.74
CA ALA A 154 -17.90 13.74 -6.33
C ALA A 154 -19.25 13.47 -7.05
N GLY A 155 -19.98 12.42 -6.64
CA GLY A 155 -21.26 12.01 -7.26
C GLY A 155 -21.11 11.33 -8.61
N THR A 156 -19.90 10.94 -9.01
CA THR A 156 -19.66 10.26 -10.28
C THR A 156 -19.91 8.76 -10.22
N GLY A 157 -19.89 8.17 -9.02
CA GLY A 157 -19.97 6.73 -8.80
C GLY A 157 -18.69 5.98 -9.17
N PHE A 158 -17.57 6.70 -9.40
CA PHE A 158 -16.29 6.14 -9.79
C PHE A 158 -15.14 6.67 -8.91
N MET A 159 -14.10 5.88 -8.77
CA MET A 159 -12.86 6.31 -8.15
C MET A 159 -12.01 7.10 -9.15
N HIS A 160 -11.57 8.28 -8.71
CA HIS A 160 -10.68 9.17 -9.44
C HIS A 160 -9.21 8.75 -9.30
N GLU A 161 -8.32 9.33 -10.09
CA GLU A 161 -6.87 9.19 -9.86
C GLU A 161 -6.49 9.88 -8.54
N SER A 162 -6.91 11.13 -8.37
CA SER A 162 -6.72 11.88 -7.12
C SER A 162 -7.86 12.86 -6.90
N PHE A 163 -8.04 13.29 -5.66
CA PHE A 163 -8.99 14.34 -5.27
C PHE A 163 -8.33 15.33 -4.28
N ASN A 164 -8.76 16.58 -4.33
CA ASN A 164 -8.31 17.59 -3.38
C ASN A 164 -8.97 17.37 -2.01
N VAL A 165 -8.16 17.18 -0.96
CA VAL A 165 -8.64 16.88 0.39
C VAL A 165 -9.52 17.98 1.01
N ASN A 166 -9.51 19.19 0.46
CA ASN A 166 -10.34 20.32 0.88
C ASN A 166 -11.54 20.58 -0.03
N ASN A 167 -11.62 19.90 -1.20
CA ASN A 167 -12.72 20.02 -2.14
C ASN A 167 -12.77 18.77 -3.04
N ALA A 168 -13.51 17.75 -2.62
CA ALA A 168 -13.58 16.49 -3.36
C ALA A 168 -14.12 16.63 -4.80
N ALA A 169 -14.81 17.73 -5.13
CA ALA A 169 -15.22 18.02 -6.51
C ALA A 169 -14.07 18.50 -7.42
N ASP A 170 -12.92 18.81 -6.84
CA ASP A 170 -11.67 19.11 -7.56
C ASP A 170 -10.81 17.85 -7.61
N PHE A 171 -10.90 17.11 -8.72
CA PHE A 171 -10.27 15.81 -8.93
C PHE A 171 -9.58 15.71 -10.28
N THR A 172 -8.61 14.80 -10.37
CA THR A 172 -7.98 14.40 -11.64
C THR A 172 -8.61 13.11 -12.13
N ARG A 173 -8.84 12.99 -13.45
CA ARG A 173 -9.40 11.82 -14.14
C ARG A 173 -10.69 11.29 -13.47
N SER A 174 -11.83 11.63 -14.06
CA SER A 174 -13.16 11.23 -13.57
C SER A 174 -13.34 9.71 -13.40
N TRP A 175 -12.59 8.93 -14.13
CA TRP A 175 -12.52 7.48 -14.05
C TRP A 175 -11.10 7.01 -14.25
N PHE A 176 -10.57 6.24 -13.29
CA PHE A 176 -9.22 5.69 -13.35
C PHE A 176 -9.26 4.18 -13.13
N ALA A 177 -8.99 3.40 -14.18
CA ALA A 177 -9.18 1.95 -14.20
C ALA A 177 -8.48 1.24 -13.05
N TRP A 178 -7.24 1.58 -12.80
CA TRP A 178 -6.42 0.97 -11.76
C TRP A 178 -7.07 1.09 -10.37
N VAL A 179 -7.50 2.28 -9.99
CA VAL A 179 -8.15 2.51 -8.70
C VAL A 179 -9.51 1.85 -8.62
N ASN A 180 -10.31 1.89 -9.70
CA ASN A 180 -11.63 1.25 -9.72
C ASN A 180 -11.54 -0.27 -9.59
N THR A 181 -10.53 -0.91 -10.19
CA THR A 181 -10.32 -2.36 -10.02
C THR A 181 -9.90 -2.72 -8.60
N LEU A 182 -9.01 -1.95 -7.98
CA LEU A 182 -8.62 -2.14 -6.57
C LEU A 182 -9.78 -1.88 -5.60
N PHE A 183 -10.63 -0.91 -5.89
CA PHE A 183 -11.85 -0.67 -5.10
C PHE A 183 -12.80 -1.88 -5.18
N GLY A 184 -12.99 -2.42 -6.38
CA GLY A 184 -13.78 -3.65 -6.57
C GLY A 184 -13.22 -4.82 -5.75
N GLU A 185 -11.90 -5.00 -5.75
CA GLU A 185 -11.21 -6.02 -4.95
C GLU A 185 -11.43 -5.81 -3.45
N LEU A 186 -11.31 -4.57 -2.96
CA LEU A 186 -11.58 -4.23 -1.55
C LEU A 186 -13.02 -4.59 -1.15
N VAL A 187 -14.01 -4.25 -1.98
CA VAL A 187 -15.43 -4.56 -1.72
C VAL A 187 -15.64 -6.07 -1.64
N VAL A 188 -15.06 -6.84 -2.58
CA VAL A 188 -15.16 -8.30 -2.57
C VAL A 188 -14.51 -8.90 -1.33
N LYS A 189 -13.31 -8.41 -0.94
CA LYS A 189 -12.63 -8.84 0.29
C LYS A 189 -13.52 -8.62 1.52
N VAL A 190 -14.03 -7.41 1.70
CA VAL A 190 -14.86 -7.04 2.86
C VAL A 190 -16.16 -7.85 2.90
N TYR A 191 -16.78 -8.09 1.75
CA TYR A 191 -17.96 -8.93 1.65
C TYR A 191 -17.68 -10.37 2.13
N HIS A 192 -16.63 -10.99 1.65
CA HIS A 192 -16.27 -12.36 2.04
C HIS A 192 -15.91 -12.48 3.52
N GLU A 193 -15.18 -11.50 4.05
CA GLU A 193 -14.84 -11.47 5.47
C GLU A 193 -16.10 -11.29 6.35
N SER A 194 -17.02 -10.39 5.98
CA SER A 194 -18.26 -10.16 6.74
C SER A 194 -19.19 -11.39 6.74
N VAL A 195 -19.29 -12.09 5.61
CA VAL A 195 -20.09 -13.33 5.52
C VAL A 195 -19.48 -14.46 6.36
N SER A 196 -18.16 -14.55 6.41
CA SER A 196 -17.47 -15.56 7.25
C SER A 196 -17.76 -15.34 8.74
N TYR A 197 -17.87 -14.11 9.21
CA TYR A 197 -18.23 -13.79 10.60
C TYR A 197 -19.68 -14.17 10.94
N THR A 198 -20.62 -14.01 10.01
CA THR A 198 -22.03 -14.36 10.23
C THR A 198 -22.30 -15.87 10.28
N HIS A 199 -21.46 -16.68 9.64
CA HIS A 199 -21.57 -18.15 9.71
C HIS A 199 -20.93 -18.79 10.94
N LEU A 200 -20.08 -18.04 11.69
CA LEU A 200 -19.49 -18.51 12.95
C LEU A 200 -20.34 -18.19 14.18
N THR A 201 -21.43 -17.44 14.02
CA THR A 201 -22.34 -17.01 15.09
C THR A 201 -23.73 -17.68 15.03
N LEU A 202 -23.91 -18.69 14.21
CA LEU A 202 -25.08 -19.59 14.15
C LEU A 202 -24.66 -21.01 14.56
#